data_032f6cc978cf2d66136a5110a3a6d008
#
_entry.id   032f6cc978cf2d66136a5110a3a6d008
#
_cell.length_a   1.000
_cell.length_b   1.000
_cell.length_c   1.000
_cell.angle_alpha   90.00
_cell.angle_beta   90.00
_cell.angle_gamma   90.00
#
_symmetry.space_group_name_H-M   'P 1'
#
loop_
_entity.id
_entity.type
_entity.pdbx_description
1 polymer ?
#
loop_
_entity_poly.entity_id
_entity_poly.type
_entity_poly.pdbx_seq_one_letter_code
_entity_poly.pdbx_strand_id
1 'polypeptide(L)'
;MASSNGGIVGVDNPPVAQPAVITTFNSSGTLTTAPYTTTAQYVIVAGGGAGGANGNGSGGGGAGGYRASVPGEASGGGASAESLASVSGATGYPIVVGAGGAGTTSDGARGSVSSFNSVVSTGGGGGSFVGPEKPGGSGGGASYSTSGGSGTSGQGFNGGASKYNGGSNNGGGGGGGASEVGTSCPTPALPQRGYPGGDGVASSITGSSVTRAGGGGSCGRFENAVIGAGGAGGGAAGANPVSSTANAGTANTGGGGGGEDGANGTGTGGAGGSGVVIIKEPDAGYRVSGVWDMNALYDNVKAGTWV
;
A
#
# COMPACT_ATOMS: atom_id res chain seq x y z
N MET A 1 35.57 -6.90 35.68
CA MET A 1 34.99 -5.56 35.88
C MET A 1 35.55 -4.67 34.77
N ALA A 2 34.71 -4.31 33.82
CA ALA A 2 35.16 -3.39 32.76
C ALA A 2 35.46 -2.02 33.40
N SER A 3 36.70 -1.55 33.28
CA SER A 3 37.10 -0.24 33.73
C SER A 3 36.43 0.80 32.85
N SER A 4 35.60 1.64 33.44
CA SER A 4 35.04 2.82 32.79
C SER A 4 36.09 3.91 32.68
N ASN A 5 37.15 3.67 31.94
CA ASN A 5 38.15 4.68 31.67
C ASN A 5 37.61 5.64 30.64
N GLY A 6 37.12 6.79 31.12
CA GLY A 6 36.73 7.88 30.28
C GLY A 6 37.88 8.29 29.36
N GLY A 7 37.65 8.34 28.07
CA GLY A 7 38.38 9.23 27.22
C GLY A 7 39.24 8.66 26.11
N ILE A 8 39.47 7.36 25.99
CA ILE A 8 40.31 6.84 24.89
C ILE A 8 39.64 5.71 24.13
N VAL A 9 39.45 5.89 22.82
CA VAL A 9 39.06 4.80 21.91
C VAL A 9 40.24 3.84 21.80
N GLY A 10 40.05 2.61 22.23
CA GLY A 10 41.09 1.56 22.20
C GLY A 10 40.48 0.19 22.03
N VAL A 11 41.31 -0.85 22.04
CA VAL A 11 40.88 -2.26 21.89
C VAL A 11 39.82 -2.67 22.93
N ASP A 12 39.86 -2.06 24.12
CA ASP A 12 38.94 -2.35 25.22
C ASP A 12 37.62 -1.53 25.20
N ASN A 13 37.51 -0.54 24.29
CA ASN A 13 36.31 0.28 24.09
C ASN A 13 36.13 0.58 22.59
N PRO A 14 35.89 -0.40 21.76
CA PRO A 14 35.73 -0.19 20.32
C PRO A 14 34.45 0.64 20.08
N PRO A 15 34.43 1.52 19.08
CA PRO A 15 33.20 2.21 18.69
C PRO A 15 32.16 1.19 18.27
N VAL A 16 30.93 1.34 18.78
CA VAL A 16 29.81 0.48 18.42
C VAL A 16 29.06 1.08 17.24
N ALA A 17 29.02 0.33 16.14
CA ALA A 17 28.18 0.71 15.00
C ALA A 17 26.71 0.72 15.44
N GLN A 18 26.02 1.80 15.12
CA GLN A 18 24.57 1.91 15.31
C GLN A 18 23.91 1.77 13.92
N PRO A 19 23.58 0.55 13.50
CA PRO A 19 23.03 0.31 12.17
C PRO A 19 21.65 0.97 12.04
N ALA A 20 21.22 1.19 10.79
CA ALA A 20 19.86 1.67 10.52
C ALA A 20 18.82 0.72 11.16
N VAL A 21 17.81 1.31 11.78
CA VAL A 21 16.72 0.56 12.42
C VAL A 21 15.51 0.55 11.50
N ILE A 22 15.00 -0.65 11.19
CA ILE A 22 13.82 -0.83 10.37
C ILE A 22 12.70 -1.37 11.25
N THR A 23 11.60 -0.58 11.35
CA THR A 23 10.42 -0.96 12.12
C THR A 23 9.23 -1.11 11.17
N THR A 24 8.55 -2.27 11.24
CA THR A 24 7.37 -2.57 10.43
C THR A 24 6.14 -2.68 11.31
N PHE A 25 5.10 -1.93 10.98
CA PHE A 25 3.80 -1.94 11.66
C PHE A 25 2.75 -2.59 10.76
N ASN A 26 2.26 -3.75 11.18
CA ASN A 26 1.13 -4.46 10.56
C ASN A 26 -0.22 -4.12 11.25
N SER A 27 -0.16 -3.35 12.33
CA SER A 27 -1.30 -2.79 13.09
C SER A 27 -0.92 -1.43 13.64
N SER A 28 -1.90 -0.61 14.00
CA SER A 28 -1.68 0.71 14.60
C SER A 28 -0.91 0.60 15.91
N GLY A 29 -0.07 1.60 16.20
CA GLY A 29 0.81 1.60 17.36
C GLY A 29 1.53 2.93 17.52
N THR A 30 2.69 2.91 18.16
CA THR A 30 3.56 4.08 18.35
C THR A 30 4.99 3.70 17.97
N LEU A 31 5.63 4.50 17.12
CA LEU A 31 7.07 4.47 16.90
C LEU A 31 7.73 5.37 17.94
N THR A 32 8.65 4.86 18.73
CA THR A 32 9.55 5.71 19.53
C THR A 32 10.88 5.76 18.78
N THR A 33 11.26 6.94 18.29
CA THR A 33 12.49 7.13 17.53
C THR A 33 13.74 6.99 18.41
N ALA A 34 14.83 6.52 17.82
CA ALA A 34 16.12 6.50 18.50
C ALA A 34 16.56 7.95 18.85
N PRO A 35 17.33 8.15 19.92
CA PRO A 35 17.69 9.49 20.42
C PRO A 35 18.40 10.39 19.38
N TYR A 36 19.05 9.79 18.41
CA TYR A 36 19.83 10.47 17.37
C TYR A 36 19.06 10.69 16.06
N THR A 37 17.83 10.19 15.94
CA THR A 37 17.06 10.24 14.70
C THR A 37 16.47 11.63 14.49
N THR A 38 16.83 12.27 13.39
CA THR A 38 16.26 13.58 12.99
C THR A 38 15.44 13.49 11.72
N THR A 39 15.68 12.44 10.92
CA THR A 39 14.92 12.14 9.70
C THR A 39 14.72 10.64 9.58
N ALA A 40 13.63 10.22 8.92
CA ALA A 40 13.35 8.82 8.66
C ALA A 40 12.83 8.60 7.23
N GLN A 41 13.25 7.50 6.61
CA GLN A 41 12.61 6.97 5.41
C GLN A 41 11.33 6.24 5.80
N TYR A 42 10.35 6.23 4.89
CA TYR A 42 9.11 5.51 5.10
C TYR A 42 8.57 4.86 3.82
N VAL A 43 7.78 3.82 4.03
CA VAL A 43 6.79 3.29 3.09
C VAL A 43 5.48 3.18 3.85
N ILE A 44 4.45 3.90 3.39
CA ILE A 44 3.13 3.94 4.00
C ILE A 44 2.13 3.44 2.97
N VAL A 45 1.53 2.28 3.23
CA VAL A 45 0.51 1.69 2.39
C VAL A 45 -0.81 1.65 3.16
N ALA A 46 -1.85 2.25 2.62
CA ALA A 46 -3.19 2.21 3.19
C ALA A 46 -3.90 0.87 2.96
N GLY A 47 -5.02 0.64 3.58
CA GLY A 47 -5.86 -0.53 3.30
C GLY A 47 -6.42 -0.50 1.88
N GLY A 48 -6.44 -1.64 1.18
CA GLY A 48 -7.08 -1.80 -0.13
C GLY A 48 -8.60 -1.77 -0.04
N GLY A 49 -9.29 -1.42 -1.13
CA GLY A 49 -10.74 -1.52 -1.26
C GLY A 49 -11.20 -2.94 -1.51
N ALA A 50 -12.43 -3.26 -1.14
CA ALA A 50 -13.08 -4.53 -1.46
C ALA A 50 -13.52 -4.56 -2.93
N GLY A 51 -13.65 -5.75 -3.50
CA GLY A 51 -14.30 -5.93 -4.81
C GLY A 51 -15.81 -5.72 -4.73
N GLY A 52 -16.44 -5.38 -5.84
CA GLY A 52 -17.90 -5.36 -6.00
C GLY A 52 -18.48 -6.77 -6.12
N ALA A 53 -19.78 -6.91 -5.89
CA ALA A 53 -20.49 -8.19 -6.00
C ALA A 53 -21.86 -8.04 -6.65
N ASN A 54 -22.45 -9.16 -7.08
CA ASN A 54 -23.80 -9.28 -7.64
C ASN A 54 -24.08 -8.47 -8.92
N GLY A 55 -23.06 -7.99 -9.60
CA GLY A 55 -23.20 -7.20 -10.82
C GLY A 55 -23.09 -8.06 -12.10
N ASN A 56 -23.42 -7.43 -13.21
CA ASN A 56 -23.14 -7.98 -14.54
C ASN A 56 -21.66 -7.72 -14.88
N GLY A 57 -20.75 -8.45 -14.24
CA GLY A 57 -19.30 -8.20 -14.29
C GLY A 57 -18.87 -7.15 -13.27
N SER A 58 -18.73 -7.53 -12.01
CA SER A 58 -18.35 -6.63 -10.93
C SER A 58 -16.88 -6.22 -10.96
N GLY A 59 -16.61 -4.96 -10.62
CA GLY A 59 -15.26 -4.41 -10.62
C GLY A 59 -14.39 -4.94 -9.48
N GLY A 60 -13.07 -5.00 -9.72
CA GLY A 60 -12.08 -5.27 -8.68
C GLY A 60 -11.86 -4.08 -7.76
N GLY A 61 -11.51 -4.30 -6.49
CA GLY A 61 -11.15 -3.25 -5.54
C GLY A 61 -9.83 -2.57 -5.91
N GLY A 62 -9.74 -1.26 -5.72
CA GLY A 62 -8.49 -0.51 -5.88
C GLY A 62 -7.52 -0.78 -4.73
N ALA A 63 -6.22 -0.71 -4.99
CA ALA A 63 -5.20 -0.79 -3.97
C ALA A 63 -5.26 0.41 -3.02
N GLY A 64 -4.79 0.24 -1.79
CA GLY A 64 -4.50 1.34 -0.88
C GLY A 64 -3.45 2.26 -1.48
N GLY A 65 -3.54 3.56 -1.19
CA GLY A 65 -2.52 4.50 -1.61
C GLY A 65 -1.14 4.07 -1.10
N TYR A 66 -0.13 4.32 -1.90
CA TYR A 66 1.25 4.02 -1.61
C TYR A 66 2.06 5.30 -1.57
N ARG A 67 2.75 5.58 -0.47
CA ARG A 67 3.64 6.73 -0.30
C ARG A 67 5.00 6.27 0.21
N ALA A 68 6.06 6.72 -0.45
CA ALA A 68 7.42 6.32 -0.10
C ALA A 68 8.41 7.47 -0.21
N SER A 69 9.39 7.50 0.71
CA SER A 69 10.50 8.45 0.73
C SER A 69 11.86 7.80 0.55
N VAL A 70 11.89 6.56 0.06
CA VAL A 70 13.16 5.82 -0.15
C VAL A 70 13.90 6.40 -1.35
N PRO A 71 15.11 6.96 -1.19
CA PRO A 71 15.85 7.59 -2.29
C PRO A 71 16.09 6.63 -3.46
N GLY A 72 15.79 7.10 -4.68
CA GLY A 72 15.95 6.32 -5.91
C GLY A 72 14.80 5.36 -6.22
N GLU A 73 13.79 5.24 -5.35
CA GLU A 73 12.58 4.46 -5.59
C GLU A 73 11.41 5.35 -6.03
N ALA A 74 10.32 4.74 -6.47
CA ALA A 74 9.10 5.45 -6.82
C ALA A 74 8.14 5.52 -5.62
N SER A 75 7.34 6.58 -5.56
CA SER A 75 6.08 6.62 -4.82
C SER A 75 4.92 6.16 -5.73
N GLY A 76 3.70 6.05 -5.19
CA GLY A 76 2.55 5.64 -5.97
C GLY A 76 2.13 6.68 -7.01
N GLY A 77 1.26 6.26 -7.97
CA GLY A 77 0.73 7.16 -8.99
C GLY A 77 1.77 7.69 -9.96
N GLY A 78 2.91 7.01 -10.13
CA GLY A 78 4.01 7.42 -10.99
C GLY A 78 4.87 8.54 -10.42
N ALA A 79 4.72 8.90 -9.15
CA ALA A 79 5.52 9.94 -8.51
C ALA A 79 6.91 9.40 -8.11
N SER A 80 7.88 10.30 -8.04
CA SER A 80 9.20 10.03 -7.44
C SER A 80 9.09 9.88 -5.92
N ALA A 81 10.16 9.39 -5.28
CA ALA A 81 10.27 9.36 -3.82
C ALA A 81 9.96 10.73 -3.21
N GLU A 82 9.21 10.72 -2.13
CA GLU A 82 8.89 11.92 -1.36
C GLU A 82 10.09 12.34 -0.47
N SER A 83 9.99 13.52 0.15
CA SER A 83 10.98 13.95 1.13
C SER A 83 10.98 13.06 2.36
N LEU A 84 12.14 12.89 2.99
CA LEU A 84 12.26 12.20 4.27
C LEU A 84 11.35 12.85 5.32
N ALA A 85 10.80 12.04 6.22
CA ALA A 85 10.06 12.59 7.35
C ALA A 85 11.03 13.26 8.34
N SER A 86 10.77 14.53 8.68
CA SER A 86 11.45 15.19 9.81
C SER A 86 10.86 14.69 11.11
N VAL A 87 11.71 14.21 12.00
CA VAL A 87 11.33 13.69 13.32
C VAL A 87 12.31 14.17 14.39
N SER A 88 11.91 14.09 15.65
CA SER A 88 12.79 14.36 16.80
C SER A 88 13.21 13.03 17.43
N GLY A 89 14.44 12.98 17.93
CA GLY A 89 14.93 11.82 18.65
C GLY A 89 14.18 11.57 19.96
N ALA A 90 14.17 10.32 20.43
CA ALA A 90 13.50 9.87 21.65
C ALA A 90 12.02 10.31 21.76
N THR A 91 11.34 10.46 20.63
CA THR A 91 9.97 10.97 20.55
C THR A 91 9.01 9.91 20.04
N GLY A 92 7.82 9.81 20.67
CA GLY A 92 6.76 8.90 20.26
C GLY A 92 5.92 9.49 19.12
N TYR A 93 5.79 8.76 18.01
CA TYR A 93 4.95 9.10 16.85
C TYR A 93 3.82 8.09 16.68
N PRO A 94 2.55 8.51 16.65
CA PRO A 94 1.45 7.61 16.39
C PRO A 94 1.53 7.07 14.96
N ILE A 95 1.32 5.76 14.83
CA ILE A 95 1.21 5.04 13.57
C ILE A 95 -0.23 4.57 13.43
N VAL A 96 -0.85 4.87 12.30
CA VAL A 96 -2.14 4.30 11.92
C VAL A 96 -1.92 3.35 10.76
N VAL A 97 -2.40 2.12 10.90
CA VAL A 97 -2.44 1.12 9.81
C VAL A 97 -3.88 0.88 9.42
N GLY A 98 -4.22 1.20 8.19
CA GLY A 98 -5.57 1.11 7.66
C GLY A 98 -6.03 -0.34 7.45
N ALA A 99 -7.23 -0.66 7.87
CA ALA A 99 -7.89 -1.91 7.52
C ALA A 99 -8.29 -1.93 6.04
N GLY A 100 -8.31 -3.10 5.43
CA GLY A 100 -8.94 -3.29 4.12
C GLY A 100 -10.46 -3.07 4.18
N GLY A 101 -11.05 -2.69 3.06
CA GLY A 101 -12.50 -2.59 2.92
C GLY A 101 -13.14 -3.96 3.13
N ALA A 102 -14.25 -4.00 3.84
CA ALA A 102 -15.02 -5.24 4.05
C ALA A 102 -15.67 -5.72 2.74
N GLY A 103 -15.67 -7.02 2.49
CA GLY A 103 -16.45 -7.63 1.42
C GLY A 103 -17.95 -7.40 1.63
N THR A 104 -18.67 -7.09 0.57
CA THR A 104 -20.10 -6.78 0.60
C THR A 104 -20.83 -7.53 -0.51
N THR A 105 -22.15 -7.56 -0.45
CA THR A 105 -23.02 -8.14 -1.49
C THR A 105 -23.46 -7.09 -2.53
N SER A 106 -22.80 -5.95 -2.61
CA SER A 106 -23.08 -4.83 -3.51
C SER A 106 -21.79 -4.14 -3.93
N ASP A 107 -21.75 -2.82 -3.93
CA ASP A 107 -20.51 -2.05 -4.11
C ASP A 107 -19.50 -2.37 -3.02
N GLY A 108 -18.25 -2.59 -3.39
CA GLY A 108 -17.15 -2.82 -2.46
C GLY A 108 -16.94 -1.65 -1.50
N ALA A 109 -16.65 -1.96 -0.24
CA ALA A 109 -16.29 -0.94 0.74
C ALA A 109 -14.86 -0.40 0.46
N ARG A 110 -14.64 0.88 0.79
CA ARG A 110 -13.32 1.50 0.73
C ARG A 110 -12.41 0.97 1.83
N GLY A 111 -11.11 0.96 1.57
CA GLY A 111 -10.10 0.78 2.59
C GLY A 111 -9.96 1.99 3.51
N SER A 112 -9.32 1.79 4.66
CA SER A 112 -9.01 2.85 5.62
C SER A 112 -7.62 3.44 5.35
N VAL A 113 -7.38 4.66 5.84
CA VAL A 113 -6.11 5.36 5.72
C VAL A 113 -5.01 4.73 6.56
N SER A 114 -3.75 4.88 6.13
CA SER A 114 -2.58 4.67 6.98
C SER A 114 -1.81 5.98 7.15
N SER A 115 -1.15 6.19 8.29
CA SER A 115 -0.38 7.41 8.49
C SER A 115 0.83 7.23 9.41
N PHE A 116 1.82 8.07 9.16
CA PHE A 116 2.97 8.31 10.02
C PHE A 116 3.30 9.80 10.00
N ASN A 117 3.46 10.40 11.19
CA ASN A 117 3.66 11.84 11.34
C ASN A 117 2.54 12.61 10.59
N SER A 118 2.86 13.56 9.73
CA SER A 118 1.90 14.30 8.90
C SER A 118 1.58 13.64 7.55
N VAL A 119 2.21 12.51 7.24
CA VAL A 119 2.04 11.81 5.95
C VAL A 119 0.87 10.84 6.04
N VAL A 120 -0.16 11.06 5.22
CA VAL A 120 -1.37 10.22 5.18
C VAL A 120 -1.49 9.57 3.81
N SER A 121 -1.65 8.26 3.80
CA SER A 121 -1.98 7.47 2.62
C SER A 121 -3.47 7.13 2.60
N THR A 122 -4.13 7.35 1.47
CA THR A 122 -5.58 7.23 1.29
C THR A 122 -5.99 5.77 1.06
N GLY A 123 -7.06 5.31 1.70
CA GLY A 123 -7.60 3.97 1.46
C GLY A 123 -8.01 3.72 0.02
N GLY A 124 -7.90 2.48 -0.45
CA GLY A 124 -8.28 2.07 -1.80
C GLY A 124 -9.77 2.21 -2.08
N GLY A 125 -10.14 2.52 -3.31
CA GLY A 125 -11.54 2.59 -3.77
C GLY A 125 -12.18 1.21 -3.86
N GLY A 126 -13.44 1.07 -3.47
CA GLY A 126 -14.17 -0.19 -3.66
C GLY A 126 -14.48 -0.47 -5.13
N GLY A 127 -14.57 -1.72 -5.53
CA GLY A 127 -15.09 -2.13 -6.85
C GLY A 127 -16.58 -1.86 -6.96
N SER A 128 -17.06 -1.47 -8.14
CA SER A 128 -18.47 -1.16 -8.34
C SER A 128 -19.31 -2.42 -8.62
N PHE A 129 -20.56 -2.37 -8.13
CA PHE A 129 -21.67 -3.24 -8.53
C PHE A 129 -22.51 -2.57 -9.63
N VAL A 130 -23.20 -1.52 -9.28
CA VAL A 130 -23.95 -0.62 -10.18
C VAL A 130 -23.84 0.77 -9.58
N GLY A 131 -23.02 1.63 -10.12
CA GLY A 131 -22.97 2.95 -9.50
C GLY A 131 -21.76 3.78 -9.91
N PRO A 132 -21.67 4.98 -9.33
CA PRO A 132 -20.64 5.93 -9.68
C PRO A 132 -19.25 5.43 -9.30
N GLU A 133 -18.28 6.07 -9.91
CA GLU A 133 -16.85 5.88 -9.62
C GLU A 133 -16.55 5.79 -8.13
N LYS A 134 -15.67 4.88 -7.76
CA LYS A 134 -15.19 4.69 -6.38
C LYS A 134 -13.73 5.16 -6.27
N PRO A 135 -13.48 6.47 -6.10
CA PRO A 135 -12.11 6.97 -5.98
C PRO A 135 -11.44 6.50 -4.69
N GLY A 136 -10.10 6.47 -4.68
CA GLY A 136 -9.31 6.04 -3.53
C GLY A 136 -7.85 6.41 -3.68
N GLY A 137 -6.97 5.82 -2.85
CA GLY A 137 -5.52 5.86 -3.07
C GLY A 137 -5.21 5.37 -4.48
N SER A 138 -5.66 4.16 -4.81
CA SER A 138 -5.96 3.72 -6.18
C SER A 138 -7.45 3.52 -6.34
N GLY A 139 -8.00 3.80 -7.51
CA GLY A 139 -9.42 3.74 -7.80
C GLY A 139 -9.96 2.31 -7.94
N GLY A 140 -11.22 2.08 -7.54
CA GLY A 140 -11.91 0.82 -7.77
C GLY A 140 -12.27 0.62 -9.25
N GLY A 141 -12.31 -0.63 -9.70
CA GLY A 141 -12.77 -1.02 -11.04
C GLY A 141 -14.27 -0.79 -11.22
N ALA A 142 -14.66 -0.50 -12.44
CA ALA A 142 -16.03 -0.20 -12.80
C ALA A 142 -16.87 -1.46 -13.05
N SER A 143 -18.19 -1.26 -13.04
CA SER A 143 -19.21 -2.17 -13.54
C SER A 143 -20.23 -1.38 -14.36
N TYR A 144 -21.01 -2.05 -15.21
CA TYR A 144 -22.20 -1.49 -15.87
C TYR A 144 -21.97 -0.26 -16.78
N SER A 145 -20.95 -0.29 -17.66
CA SER A 145 -20.63 0.82 -18.59
C SER A 145 -20.26 2.14 -17.93
N THR A 146 -19.57 2.10 -16.80
CA THR A 146 -19.05 3.28 -16.11
C THR A 146 -17.54 3.38 -16.22
N SER A 147 -17.01 4.54 -15.90
CA SER A 147 -15.57 4.74 -15.72
C SER A 147 -15.10 4.08 -14.44
N GLY A 148 -13.82 3.69 -14.37
CA GLY A 148 -13.20 3.29 -13.12
C GLY A 148 -13.03 4.46 -12.17
N GLY A 149 -12.97 4.20 -10.88
CA GLY A 149 -12.71 5.20 -9.86
C GLY A 149 -11.36 5.88 -10.06
N SER A 150 -11.28 7.15 -9.70
CA SER A 150 -10.02 7.92 -9.81
C SER A 150 -9.05 7.54 -8.69
N GLY A 151 -7.77 7.39 -9.03
CA GLY A 151 -6.66 7.31 -8.07
C GLY A 151 -6.29 8.69 -7.54
N THR A 152 -5.73 8.74 -6.34
CA THR A 152 -5.15 9.95 -5.76
C THR A 152 -3.77 10.19 -6.38
N SER A 153 -3.56 11.38 -6.93
CA SER A 153 -2.25 11.77 -7.49
C SER A 153 -1.12 11.55 -6.48
N GLY A 154 -0.03 10.95 -6.91
CA GLY A 154 1.13 10.62 -6.07
C GLY A 154 0.92 9.43 -5.13
N GLN A 155 -0.23 8.72 -5.22
CA GLN A 155 -0.51 7.57 -4.35
C GLN A 155 -0.95 6.32 -5.12
N GLY A 156 -1.56 6.46 -6.30
CA GLY A 156 -2.00 5.33 -7.10
C GLY A 156 -2.76 5.74 -8.34
N PHE A 157 -3.15 4.77 -9.15
CA PHE A 157 -3.76 4.95 -10.45
C PHE A 157 -5.27 4.67 -10.44
N ASN A 158 -5.92 5.05 -11.52
CA ASN A 158 -7.35 4.83 -11.72
C ASN A 158 -7.69 3.34 -11.87
N GLY A 159 -8.89 2.98 -11.50
CA GLY A 159 -9.48 1.69 -11.88
C GLY A 159 -9.84 1.62 -13.37
N GLY A 160 -9.99 0.40 -13.88
CA GLY A 160 -10.42 0.13 -15.24
C GLY A 160 -11.90 0.43 -15.46
N ALA A 161 -12.25 0.91 -16.65
CA ALA A 161 -13.62 1.08 -17.08
C ALA A 161 -14.29 -0.25 -17.43
N SER A 162 -15.61 -0.32 -17.35
CA SER A 162 -16.43 -1.45 -17.78
C SER A 162 -17.21 -1.14 -19.05
N LYS A 163 -17.76 -2.17 -19.69
CA LYS A 163 -18.70 -2.07 -20.80
C LYS A 163 -19.85 -3.06 -20.61
N TYR A 164 -21.07 -2.58 -20.91
CA TYR A 164 -22.30 -3.37 -20.94
C TYR A 164 -22.90 -3.31 -22.35
N ASN A 165 -23.11 -4.44 -22.98
CA ASN A 165 -23.62 -4.52 -24.35
C ASN A 165 -25.03 -5.16 -24.44
N GLY A 166 -25.80 -5.05 -23.33
CA GLY A 166 -27.20 -5.51 -23.38
C GLY A 166 -27.42 -7.02 -23.48
N GLY A 167 -26.45 -7.84 -23.05
CA GLY A 167 -26.54 -9.29 -23.16
C GLY A 167 -25.42 -10.02 -22.41
N SER A 168 -24.83 -11.04 -23.04
CA SER A 168 -23.82 -11.94 -22.44
C SER A 168 -22.40 -11.36 -22.39
N ASN A 169 -22.17 -10.16 -22.91
CA ASN A 169 -20.85 -9.57 -23.12
C ASN A 169 -20.56 -8.47 -22.10
N ASN A 170 -20.57 -8.83 -20.83
CA ASN A 170 -20.31 -7.88 -19.75
C ASN A 170 -18.98 -8.20 -19.08
N GLY A 171 -18.13 -7.19 -18.90
CA GLY A 171 -16.87 -7.29 -18.19
C GLY A 171 -16.70 -6.13 -17.24
N GLY A 172 -16.41 -6.42 -15.97
CA GLY A 172 -16.00 -5.42 -15.00
C GLY A 172 -14.58 -4.96 -15.28
N GLY A 173 -14.24 -3.71 -14.89
CA GLY A 173 -12.86 -3.22 -14.90
C GLY A 173 -12.05 -3.74 -13.73
N GLY A 174 -10.75 -3.93 -13.88
CA GLY A 174 -9.83 -4.20 -12.78
C GLY A 174 -9.65 -2.99 -11.86
N GLY A 175 -9.37 -3.18 -10.59
CA GLY A 175 -8.99 -2.11 -9.68
C GLY A 175 -7.63 -1.51 -10.05
N GLY A 176 -7.41 -0.22 -9.79
CA GLY A 176 -6.11 0.43 -9.97
C GLY A 176 -5.09 -0.08 -8.97
N GLY A 177 -3.83 -0.12 -9.37
CA GLY A 177 -2.66 -0.39 -8.53
C GLY A 177 -1.87 0.88 -8.25
N ALA A 178 -0.83 0.77 -7.44
CA ALA A 178 0.03 1.90 -7.12
C ALA A 178 0.95 2.30 -8.29
N SER A 179 1.30 1.39 -9.19
CA SER A 179 2.15 1.67 -10.36
C SER A 179 1.42 1.60 -11.70
N GLU A 180 0.20 1.09 -11.73
CA GLU A 180 -0.49 0.84 -12.99
C GLU A 180 -2.01 1.01 -12.88
N VAL A 181 -2.61 1.49 -13.98
CA VAL A 181 -4.07 1.61 -14.13
C VAL A 181 -4.69 0.21 -14.19
N GLY A 182 -5.85 0.01 -13.54
CA GLY A 182 -6.63 -1.21 -13.72
C GLY A 182 -7.05 -1.40 -15.18
N THR A 183 -7.00 -2.63 -15.66
CA THR A 183 -7.33 -2.95 -17.05
C THR A 183 -8.81 -2.70 -17.32
N SER A 184 -9.09 -1.97 -18.40
CA SER A 184 -10.46 -1.68 -18.84
C SER A 184 -11.01 -2.76 -19.76
N CYS A 185 -12.34 -2.96 -19.73
CA CYS A 185 -13.04 -3.76 -20.72
C CYS A 185 -12.92 -3.10 -22.11
N PRO A 186 -12.44 -3.79 -23.16
CA PRO A 186 -12.30 -3.22 -24.49
C PRO A 186 -13.65 -2.94 -25.17
N THR A 187 -13.62 -2.22 -26.29
CA THR A 187 -14.81 -1.99 -27.15
C THR A 187 -14.52 -2.55 -28.54
N PRO A 188 -15.28 -3.55 -29.03
CA PRO A 188 -16.41 -4.22 -28.38
C PRO A 188 -15.97 -5.07 -27.18
N ALA A 189 -16.86 -5.23 -26.19
CA ALA A 189 -16.60 -6.08 -25.04
C ALA A 189 -16.39 -7.53 -25.45
N LEU A 190 -15.36 -8.18 -24.92
CA LEU A 190 -15.15 -9.60 -25.08
C LEU A 190 -16.17 -10.39 -24.22
N PRO A 191 -16.74 -11.50 -24.74
CA PRO A 191 -17.71 -12.27 -23.98
C PRO A 191 -17.10 -12.82 -22.68
N GLN A 192 -17.84 -12.73 -21.58
CA GLN A 192 -17.60 -13.46 -20.34
C GLN A 192 -16.19 -13.28 -19.78
N ARG A 193 -15.70 -12.04 -19.67
CA ARG A 193 -14.33 -11.81 -19.24
C ARG A 193 -14.23 -10.74 -18.14
N GLY A 194 -13.53 -11.09 -17.07
CA GLY A 194 -12.97 -10.14 -16.11
C GLY A 194 -11.58 -9.66 -16.55
N TYR A 195 -11.17 -8.51 -16.03
CA TYR A 195 -9.94 -7.82 -16.41
C TYR A 195 -9.00 -7.65 -15.21
N PRO A 196 -7.68 -7.73 -15.43
CA PRO A 196 -6.70 -7.65 -14.37
C PRO A 196 -6.72 -6.32 -13.60
N GLY A 197 -6.36 -6.40 -12.31
CA GLY A 197 -5.97 -5.24 -11.53
C GLY A 197 -4.59 -4.70 -11.95
N GLY A 198 -4.35 -3.43 -11.70
CA GLY A 198 -3.06 -2.79 -11.92
C GLY A 198 -2.02 -3.22 -10.89
N ASP A 199 -0.75 -3.21 -11.27
CA ASP A 199 0.36 -3.61 -10.41
C ASP A 199 0.70 -2.57 -9.33
N GLY A 200 1.34 -3.04 -8.27
CA GLY A 200 1.85 -2.25 -7.16
C GLY A 200 3.29 -1.78 -7.37
N VAL A 201 3.81 -1.04 -6.39
CA VAL A 201 5.18 -0.52 -6.37
C VAL A 201 6.08 -1.42 -5.53
N ALA A 202 7.29 -1.68 -6.03
CA ALA A 202 8.32 -2.40 -5.30
C ALA A 202 9.17 -1.44 -4.47
N SER A 203 9.57 -1.87 -3.27
CA SER A 203 10.54 -1.17 -2.42
C SER A 203 11.48 -2.13 -1.74
N SER A 204 12.72 -1.70 -1.60
CA SER A 204 13.81 -2.41 -0.89
C SER A 204 14.04 -1.88 0.53
N ILE A 205 13.15 -1.07 1.08
CA ILE A 205 13.28 -0.48 2.44
C ILE A 205 13.60 -1.52 3.52
N THR A 206 13.09 -2.75 3.36
CA THR A 206 13.32 -3.88 4.30
C THR A 206 14.57 -4.69 4.00
N GLY A 207 15.42 -4.26 3.06
CA GLY A 207 16.63 -4.96 2.65
C GLY A 207 16.45 -5.91 1.46
N SER A 208 15.21 -6.25 1.09
CA SER A 208 14.87 -7.01 -0.12
C SER A 208 13.70 -6.34 -0.85
N SER A 209 13.63 -6.52 -2.17
CA SER A 209 12.55 -5.93 -2.98
C SER A 209 11.22 -6.64 -2.69
N VAL A 210 10.22 -5.87 -2.23
CA VAL A 210 8.85 -6.35 -1.96
C VAL A 210 7.85 -5.44 -2.64
N THR A 211 7.04 -5.99 -3.54
CA THR A 211 5.95 -5.26 -4.22
C THR A 211 4.72 -5.19 -3.33
N ARG A 212 4.05 -4.01 -3.27
CA ARG A 212 2.85 -3.77 -2.47
C ARG A 212 1.85 -2.90 -3.24
N ALA A 213 0.60 -2.89 -2.79
CA ALA A 213 -0.48 -2.08 -3.34
C ALA A 213 -0.86 -2.45 -4.79
N GLY A 214 -1.07 -3.74 -5.07
CA GLY A 214 -1.68 -4.22 -6.31
C GLY A 214 -3.21 -4.15 -6.26
N GLY A 215 -3.85 -3.79 -7.37
CA GLY A 215 -5.31 -3.75 -7.51
C GLY A 215 -5.94 -5.13 -7.64
N GLY A 216 -7.21 -5.28 -7.28
CA GLY A 216 -7.98 -6.52 -7.46
C GLY A 216 -8.43 -6.72 -8.91
N GLY A 217 -8.49 -7.97 -9.36
CA GLY A 217 -9.08 -8.35 -10.64
C GLY A 217 -10.61 -8.32 -10.58
N SER A 218 -11.26 -8.05 -11.71
CA SER A 218 -12.71 -8.14 -11.84
C SER A 218 -13.16 -9.55 -12.19
N CYS A 219 -14.46 -9.82 -12.07
CA CYS A 219 -15.08 -11.01 -12.61
C CYS A 219 -15.70 -10.76 -13.99
N GLY A 220 -15.91 -11.82 -14.75
CA GLY A 220 -16.80 -11.85 -15.90
C GLY A 220 -18.13 -12.53 -15.51
N ARG A 221 -19.18 -12.32 -16.29
CA ARG A 221 -20.50 -12.93 -16.09
C ARG A 221 -20.52 -14.38 -16.61
N PHE A 222 -21.32 -15.26 -15.97
CA PHE A 222 -21.53 -16.68 -16.34
C PHE A 222 -20.41 -17.68 -15.99
N GLU A 223 -20.80 -18.96 -15.87
CA GLU A 223 -20.01 -20.07 -15.32
C GLU A 223 -18.64 -20.32 -15.96
N ASN A 224 -18.47 -19.98 -17.23
CA ASN A 224 -17.21 -20.16 -17.95
C ASN A 224 -16.44 -18.86 -18.15
N ALA A 225 -16.71 -17.84 -17.34
CA ALA A 225 -16.05 -16.56 -17.47
C ALA A 225 -14.55 -16.64 -17.12
N VAL A 226 -13.74 -15.99 -17.93
CA VAL A 226 -12.33 -15.76 -17.57
C VAL A 226 -12.29 -14.73 -16.46
N ILE A 227 -11.68 -15.06 -15.34
CA ILE A 227 -11.47 -14.14 -14.23
C ILE A 227 -10.29 -13.19 -14.48
N GLY A 228 -10.39 -11.96 -14.05
CA GLY A 228 -9.28 -11.04 -14.02
C GLY A 228 -8.27 -11.42 -12.95
N ALA A 229 -6.99 -11.44 -13.27
CA ALA A 229 -5.93 -11.63 -12.28
C ALA A 229 -5.83 -10.44 -11.35
N GLY A 230 -5.40 -10.63 -10.11
CA GLY A 230 -4.97 -9.53 -9.24
C GLY A 230 -3.62 -8.98 -9.69
N GLY A 231 -3.42 -7.69 -9.50
CA GLY A 231 -2.13 -7.03 -9.74
C GLY A 231 -1.06 -7.51 -8.76
N ALA A 232 0.20 -7.49 -9.20
CA ALA A 232 1.34 -7.82 -8.34
C ALA A 232 1.37 -6.88 -7.12
N GLY A 233 1.73 -7.41 -5.96
CA GLY A 233 1.73 -6.64 -4.71
C GLY A 233 0.48 -6.85 -3.85
N GLY A 234 -0.15 -8.02 -3.96
CA GLY A 234 -1.21 -8.46 -3.05
C GLY A 234 -2.64 -8.26 -3.55
N GLY A 235 -2.82 -7.84 -4.81
CA GLY A 235 -4.15 -7.81 -5.43
C GLY A 235 -4.75 -9.21 -5.56
N ALA A 236 -6.03 -9.37 -5.26
CA ALA A 236 -6.74 -10.63 -5.41
C ALA A 236 -7.31 -10.81 -6.81
N ALA A 237 -7.32 -12.04 -7.31
CA ALA A 237 -8.04 -12.35 -8.53
C ALA A 237 -9.56 -12.27 -8.33
N GLY A 238 -10.29 -11.94 -9.39
CA GLY A 238 -11.74 -12.04 -9.39
C GLY A 238 -12.21 -13.47 -9.13
N ALA A 239 -13.47 -13.61 -8.74
CA ALA A 239 -14.07 -14.91 -8.52
C ALA A 239 -14.63 -15.52 -9.79
N ASN A 240 -14.69 -16.86 -9.82
CA ASN A 240 -15.50 -17.57 -10.77
C ASN A 240 -16.98 -17.40 -10.38
N PRO A 241 -17.90 -17.14 -11.33
CA PRO A 241 -19.33 -16.95 -11.04
C PRO A 241 -20.04 -18.07 -10.30
N VAL A 242 -19.48 -19.28 -10.26
CA VAL A 242 -20.04 -20.38 -9.42
C VAL A 242 -19.60 -20.27 -7.94
N SER A 243 -18.66 -19.39 -7.63
CA SER A 243 -18.19 -19.15 -6.26
C SER A 243 -19.05 -18.06 -5.61
N SER A 244 -19.49 -18.32 -4.39
CA SER A 244 -20.27 -17.34 -3.63
C SER A 244 -19.43 -16.25 -2.96
N THR A 245 -18.11 -16.32 -3.01
CA THR A 245 -17.21 -15.36 -2.38
C THR A 245 -15.93 -15.19 -3.19
N ALA A 246 -15.57 -13.95 -3.48
CA ALA A 246 -14.31 -13.63 -4.15
C ALA A 246 -13.12 -13.64 -3.18
N ASN A 247 -11.91 -13.75 -3.74
CA ASN A 247 -10.68 -13.76 -2.97
C ASN A 247 -10.41 -12.39 -2.33
N ALA A 248 -9.90 -12.42 -1.11
CA ALA A 248 -9.46 -11.20 -0.43
C ALA A 248 -8.06 -10.78 -0.88
N GLY A 249 -7.82 -9.47 -0.90
CA GLY A 249 -6.47 -8.92 -1.04
C GLY A 249 -5.56 -9.38 0.09
N THR A 250 -4.28 -9.53 -0.20
CA THR A 250 -3.29 -10.00 0.78
C THR A 250 -3.13 -9.02 1.93
N ALA A 251 -3.17 -9.49 3.15
CA ALA A 251 -2.98 -8.67 4.34
C ALA A 251 -1.57 -8.03 4.36
N ASN A 252 -1.46 -6.83 4.94
CA ASN A 252 -0.22 -6.06 5.08
C ASN A 252 0.46 -5.68 3.75
N THR A 253 -0.34 -5.61 2.68
CA THR A 253 0.10 -5.17 1.37
C THR A 253 -0.71 -4.00 0.82
N GLY A 254 -1.90 -3.74 1.37
CA GLY A 254 -2.85 -2.79 0.81
C GLY A 254 -3.48 -3.27 -0.51
N GLY A 255 -3.45 -4.57 -0.79
CA GLY A 255 -4.00 -5.13 -2.03
C GLY A 255 -5.51 -5.01 -2.15
N GLY A 256 -6.04 -4.74 -3.34
CA GLY A 256 -7.47 -4.71 -3.61
C GLY A 256 -8.11 -6.11 -3.62
N GLY A 257 -9.37 -6.22 -3.20
CA GLY A 257 -10.16 -7.45 -3.23
C GLY A 257 -10.68 -7.78 -4.64
N GLY A 258 -10.89 -9.07 -4.93
CA GLY A 258 -11.43 -9.54 -6.21
C GLY A 258 -12.93 -9.23 -6.37
N GLY A 259 -13.37 -8.92 -7.59
CA GLY A 259 -14.78 -8.79 -7.95
C GLY A 259 -15.48 -10.12 -8.01
N GLU A 260 -16.82 -10.14 -7.78
CA GLU A 260 -17.66 -11.33 -7.77
C GLU A 260 -18.96 -11.07 -8.57
N ASP A 261 -19.43 -12.02 -9.37
CA ASP A 261 -20.61 -11.82 -10.25
C ASP A 261 -21.95 -12.26 -9.66
N GLY A 262 -21.97 -13.10 -8.64
CA GLY A 262 -23.20 -13.54 -7.97
C GLY A 262 -24.25 -14.08 -8.90
N ALA A 263 -23.98 -15.15 -9.65
CA ALA A 263 -24.91 -15.76 -10.62
C ALA A 263 -26.34 -16.01 -10.09
N ASN A 264 -26.51 -16.01 -8.76
CA ASN A 264 -27.79 -16.15 -8.07
C ASN A 264 -28.11 -14.98 -7.12
N GLY A 265 -27.45 -13.83 -7.22
CA GLY A 265 -27.71 -12.65 -6.38
C GLY A 265 -27.28 -12.75 -4.91
N THR A 266 -26.38 -13.68 -4.57
CA THR A 266 -25.93 -13.93 -3.19
C THR A 266 -24.42 -13.84 -2.98
N GLY A 267 -23.66 -13.47 -4.02
CA GLY A 267 -22.20 -13.42 -3.97
C GLY A 267 -21.67 -12.28 -3.09
N THR A 268 -20.47 -12.46 -2.57
CA THR A 268 -19.75 -11.46 -1.77
C THR A 268 -18.43 -11.11 -2.43
N GLY A 269 -18.21 -9.83 -2.70
CA GLY A 269 -16.95 -9.32 -3.19
C GLY A 269 -15.81 -9.58 -2.19
N GLY A 270 -14.61 -9.82 -2.68
CA GLY A 270 -13.44 -10.05 -1.83
C GLY A 270 -13.10 -8.84 -0.98
N ALA A 271 -12.78 -9.05 0.28
CA ALA A 271 -12.30 -7.95 1.14
C ALA A 271 -10.96 -7.40 0.61
N GLY A 272 -10.69 -6.13 0.85
CA GLY A 272 -9.36 -5.56 0.64
C GLY A 272 -8.36 -6.07 1.68
N GLY A 273 -7.07 -6.08 1.35
CA GLY A 273 -5.98 -6.36 2.28
C GLY A 273 -5.70 -5.16 3.19
N SER A 274 -5.30 -5.41 4.43
CA SER A 274 -4.83 -4.34 5.33
C SER A 274 -3.57 -3.66 4.78
N GLY A 275 -3.36 -2.40 5.17
CA GLY A 275 -2.14 -1.66 4.90
C GLY A 275 -0.94 -2.09 5.73
N VAL A 276 0.15 -1.36 5.57
CA VAL A 276 1.39 -1.51 6.36
C VAL A 276 2.10 -0.17 6.43
N VAL A 277 2.80 0.09 7.53
CA VAL A 277 3.69 1.23 7.68
C VAL A 277 5.08 0.73 8.03
N ILE A 278 6.09 1.12 7.25
CA ILE A 278 7.48 0.73 7.44
C ILE A 278 8.31 1.99 7.57
N ILE A 279 9.07 2.09 8.64
CA ILE A 279 9.95 3.21 8.94
C ILE A 279 11.38 2.71 9.02
N LYS A 280 12.29 3.42 8.36
CA LYS A 280 13.72 3.16 8.46
C LYS A 280 14.41 4.41 8.99
N GLU A 281 14.90 4.29 10.22
CA GLU A 281 15.75 5.29 10.84
C GLU A 281 17.18 5.17 10.31
N PRO A 282 17.92 6.27 10.14
CA PRO A 282 19.25 6.24 9.56
C PRO A 282 20.25 5.51 10.46
N ASP A 283 21.34 5.08 9.85
CA ASP A 283 22.54 4.70 10.56
C ASP A 283 23.08 5.95 11.31
N ALA A 284 23.32 5.81 12.59
CA ALA A 284 23.94 6.87 13.39
C ALA A 284 25.47 6.90 13.30
N GLY A 285 26.04 6.01 12.48
CA GLY A 285 27.49 5.81 12.42
C GLY A 285 28.03 5.16 13.69
N TYR A 286 29.31 5.36 13.92
CA TYR A 286 29.96 4.85 15.13
C TYR A 286 29.71 5.81 16.30
N ARG A 287 29.04 5.31 17.33
CA ARG A 287 28.86 6.02 18.61
C ARG A 287 29.75 5.37 19.66
N VAL A 288 30.51 6.19 20.36
CA VAL A 288 31.32 5.76 21.49
C VAL A 288 30.61 6.21 22.75
N SER A 289 30.12 5.26 23.53
CA SER A 289 29.40 5.56 24.78
C SER A 289 30.39 6.17 25.81
N GLY A 290 30.20 7.45 26.12
CA GLY A 290 30.96 8.11 27.16
C GLY A 290 32.39 8.50 26.82
N VAL A 291 32.80 8.39 25.54
CA VAL A 291 34.14 8.76 25.09
C VAL A 291 34.05 9.68 23.87
N TRP A 292 34.66 10.82 23.97
CA TRP A 292 34.81 11.76 22.86
C TRP A 292 36.22 11.61 22.28
N ASP A 293 36.35 11.49 20.95
CA ASP A 293 37.67 11.66 20.37
C ASP A 293 38.13 13.13 20.51
N MET A 294 39.42 13.37 20.46
CA MET A 294 40.00 14.71 20.65
C MET A 294 39.53 15.69 19.57
N ASN A 295 39.20 15.23 18.36
CA ASN A 295 38.74 16.08 17.29
C ASN A 295 37.26 16.43 17.49
N ALA A 296 36.40 15.46 17.85
CA ALA A 296 35.00 15.71 18.18
C ALA A 296 34.89 16.63 19.41
N LEU A 297 35.75 16.46 20.41
CA LEU A 297 35.86 17.37 21.55
C LEU A 297 36.21 18.79 21.09
N TYR A 298 37.25 18.92 20.26
CA TYR A 298 37.71 20.22 19.75
C TYR A 298 36.62 20.91 18.91
N ASP A 299 35.95 20.18 18.03
CA ASP A 299 34.90 20.72 17.15
C ASP A 299 33.67 21.16 17.95
N ASN A 300 33.25 20.42 18.95
CA ASN A 300 32.13 20.81 19.82
C ASN A 300 32.45 22.01 20.70
N VAL A 301 33.67 22.11 21.25
CA VAL A 301 34.11 23.28 21.99
C VAL A 301 34.18 24.52 21.10
N LYS A 302 34.74 24.38 19.89
CA LYS A 302 34.84 25.46 18.91
C LYS A 302 33.47 25.91 18.39
N ALA A 303 32.48 24.99 18.22
CA ALA A 303 31.11 25.30 17.83
C ALA A 303 30.26 25.86 18.99
N GLY A 304 30.77 25.88 20.24
CA GLY A 304 30.01 26.30 21.42
C GLY A 304 28.83 25.38 21.78
N THR A 305 28.85 24.13 21.29
CA THR A 305 27.82 23.12 21.55
C THR A 305 28.17 22.16 22.67
N TRP A 306 29.30 22.40 23.34
CA TRP A 306 29.71 21.64 24.51
C TRP A 306 28.87 22.03 25.74
N VAL A 307 28.12 21.08 26.31
CA VAL A 307 27.35 21.22 27.55
C VAL A 307 27.87 20.23 28.58
#